data_f0d53115e075a879b911d1d29bd2efbb
#
_entry.id   f0d53115e075a879b911d1d29bd2efbb
#
_cell.length_a   1.000
_cell.length_b   1.000
_cell.length_c   1.000
_cell.angle_alpha   90.00
_cell.angle_beta   90.00
_cell.angle_gamma   90.00
#
_symmetry.space_group_name_H-M   'P 1'
#
loop_
_entity.id
_entity.type
_entity.pdbx_description
1 polymer ?
#
loop_
_entity_poly.entity_id
_entity_poly.type
_entity_poly.pdbx_seq_one_letter_code
_entity_poly.pdbx_strand_id
1 'polypeptide(L)'
;ARNIEKLKDLKKEIKAHLIKCDVTNIKSVTNLFKKTDKIVGAPNLVIYNPSKSLGGNIIDLDPKKAYEAINITCYGGFLVAQQAAKRMLKKKRGSIFFTGATASVKGFPKSSVFAMGKFGLRGLAQSLARELHPQNIHIGHFIIDGGIGRENYGSYKTIHPDSIAKIYLEFHYQDKSAWSWETELRTSVEKF
;
A
#
# COMPACT_ATOMS: atom_id res chain seq x y z
N ALA A 1 3.15 -5.26 11.18
CA ALA A 1 2.09 -4.60 11.97
C ALA A 1 2.65 -4.11 13.31
N ARG A 2 2.08 -3.02 13.89
CA ARG A 2 2.44 -2.53 15.25
C ARG A 2 2.00 -3.53 16.34
N ASN A 3 0.83 -4.11 16.19
CA ASN A 3 0.33 -5.19 17.04
C ASN A 3 0.25 -6.49 16.21
N ILE A 4 1.06 -7.48 16.57
CA ILE A 4 1.12 -8.77 15.88
C ILE A 4 0.22 -9.84 16.53
N GLU A 5 -0.28 -9.61 17.74
CA GLU A 5 -1.11 -10.58 18.47
C GLU A 5 -2.40 -10.92 17.69
N LYS A 6 -3.05 -9.88 17.14
CA LYS A 6 -4.27 -10.03 16.34
C LYS A 6 -4.07 -10.72 14.97
N LEU A 7 -2.83 -11.10 14.63
CA LEU A 7 -2.49 -11.80 13.39
C LEU A 7 -2.10 -13.26 13.65
N LYS A 8 -2.26 -13.78 14.87
CA LYS A 8 -1.86 -15.15 15.22
C LYS A 8 -2.63 -16.21 14.42
N ASP A 9 -3.92 -15.98 14.19
CA ASP A 9 -4.74 -16.93 13.43
C ASP A 9 -4.33 -16.93 11.95
N LEU A 10 -4.16 -15.75 11.35
CA LEU A 10 -3.63 -15.61 10.00
C LEU A 10 -2.25 -16.28 9.86
N LYS A 11 -1.37 -16.15 10.89
CA LYS A 11 -0.07 -16.83 10.88
C LYS A 11 -0.22 -18.35 10.77
N LYS A 12 -1.19 -18.94 11.49
CA LYS A 12 -1.44 -20.38 11.43
C LYS A 12 -1.98 -20.81 10.07
N GLU A 13 -2.94 -20.04 9.56
CA GLU A 13 -3.63 -20.32 8.30
C GLU A 13 -2.67 -20.33 7.10
N ILE A 14 -1.84 -19.30 6.96
CA ILE A 14 -0.97 -19.11 5.77
C ILE A 14 0.53 -19.33 6.08
N LYS A 15 0.88 -19.83 7.27
CA LYS A 15 2.28 -20.06 7.72
C LYS A 15 3.16 -18.79 7.62
N ALA A 16 2.57 -17.61 7.84
CA ALA A 16 3.26 -16.34 7.69
C ALA A 16 4.25 -16.05 8.83
N HIS A 17 5.33 -15.35 8.54
CA HIS A 17 6.23 -14.77 9.54
C HIS A 17 5.71 -13.41 9.98
N LEU A 18 5.46 -13.26 11.29
CA LEU A 18 4.99 -11.99 11.85
C LEU A 18 6.16 -11.19 12.41
N ILE A 19 6.35 -9.98 11.90
CA ILE A 19 7.38 -9.05 12.38
C ILE A 19 6.71 -7.75 12.84
N LYS A 20 6.96 -7.37 14.11
CA LYS A 20 6.49 -6.08 14.63
C LYS A 20 7.21 -4.94 13.92
N CYS A 21 6.45 -3.98 13.40
CA CYS A 21 7.00 -2.82 12.71
C CYS A 21 6.08 -1.61 12.85
N ASP A 22 6.67 -0.47 13.18
CA ASP A 22 6.08 0.85 13.02
C ASP A 22 6.66 1.48 11.76
N VAL A 23 5.80 1.72 10.77
CA VAL A 23 6.20 2.24 9.46
C VAL A 23 6.64 3.70 9.50
N THR A 24 6.34 4.44 10.57
CA THR A 24 6.78 5.83 10.76
C THR A 24 8.19 5.94 11.32
N ASN A 25 8.75 4.82 11.79
CA ASN A 25 10.06 4.79 12.44
C ASN A 25 11.12 4.14 11.52
N ILE A 26 12.12 4.92 11.13
CA ILE A 26 13.20 4.51 10.23
C ILE A 26 13.92 3.25 10.71
N LYS A 27 14.27 3.20 12.01
CA LYS A 27 14.96 2.04 12.60
C LYS A 27 14.07 0.79 12.57
N SER A 28 12.76 0.96 12.85
CA SER A 28 11.78 -0.12 12.81
C SER A 28 11.65 -0.72 11.42
N VAL A 29 11.53 0.13 10.38
CA VAL A 29 11.45 -0.32 8.97
C VAL A 29 12.75 -0.98 8.54
N THR A 30 13.91 -0.39 8.86
CA THR A 30 15.21 -1.00 8.55
C THR A 30 15.35 -2.39 9.18
N ASN A 31 14.94 -2.54 10.45
CA ASN A 31 14.99 -3.81 11.16
C ASN A 31 14.00 -4.85 10.61
N LEU A 32 12.81 -4.42 10.15
CA LEU A 32 11.87 -5.29 9.44
C LEU A 32 12.57 -5.97 8.26
N PHE A 33 13.19 -5.19 7.38
CA PHE A 33 13.85 -5.74 6.19
C PHE A 33 15.09 -6.58 6.52
N LYS A 34 15.90 -6.19 7.53
CA LYS A 34 17.01 -7.02 8.01
C LYS A 34 16.54 -8.39 8.53
N LYS A 35 15.41 -8.44 9.24
CA LYS A 35 14.82 -9.69 9.70
C LYS A 35 14.25 -10.50 8.54
N THR A 36 13.57 -9.86 7.60
CA THR A 36 13.07 -10.52 6.39
C THR A 36 14.19 -11.16 5.60
N ASP A 37 15.31 -10.44 5.39
CA ASP A 37 16.49 -10.97 4.69
C ASP A 37 17.02 -12.25 5.32
N LYS A 38 17.02 -12.33 6.67
CA LYS A 38 17.49 -13.50 7.42
C LYS A 38 16.53 -14.69 7.36
N ILE A 39 15.23 -14.45 7.28
CA ILE A 39 14.21 -15.52 7.36
C ILE A 39 13.90 -16.10 5.98
N VAL A 40 13.69 -15.24 4.99
CA VAL A 40 13.21 -15.63 3.65
C VAL A 40 14.03 -15.03 2.49
N GLY A 41 15.06 -14.27 2.80
CA GLY A 41 15.82 -13.52 1.80
C GLY A 41 15.17 -12.22 1.37
N ALA A 42 15.74 -11.57 0.34
CA ALA A 42 15.19 -10.33 -0.19
C ALA A 42 13.84 -10.58 -0.87
N PRO A 43 12.81 -9.77 -0.54
CA PRO A 43 11.46 -9.96 -1.07
C PRO A 43 11.41 -9.74 -2.58
N ASN A 44 10.55 -10.50 -3.27
CA ASN A 44 10.23 -10.29 -4.68
C ASN A 44 9.02 -9.36 -4.88
N LEU A 45 8.11 -9.33 -3.90
CA LEU A 45 6.94 -8.45 -3.87
C LEU A 45 6.85 -7.77 -2.50
N VAL A 46 6.67 -6.46 -2.51
CA VAL A 46 6.39 -5.66 -1.32
C VAL A 46 5.11 -4.88 -1.55
N ILE A 47 4.13 -5.05 -0.67
CA ILE A 47 2.86 -4.33 -0.71
C ILE A 47 2.80 -3.38 0.47
N TYR A 48 2.73 -2.07 0.20
CA TYR A 48 2.50 -1.05 1.20
C TYR A 48 1.00 -0.80 1.35
N ASN A 49 0.41 -1.36 2.40
CA ASN A 49 -1.02 -1.26 2.69
C ASN A 49 -1.37 -0.39 3.91
N PRO A 50 -0.44 0.03 4.80
CA PRO A 50 -0.79 0.87 5.94
C PRO A 50 -1.40 2.20 5.53
N SER A 51 -2.44 2.61 6.25
CA SER A 51 -3.10 3.89 6.07
C SER A 51 -3.73 4.34 7.38
N LYS A 52 -3.83 5.65 7.59
CA LYS A 52 -4.62 6.23 8.69
C LYS A 52 -5.52 7.33 8.12
N SER A 53 -6.83 7.12 8.23
CA SER A 53 -7.81 8.13 7.89
C SER A 53 -7.95 9.12 9.06
N LEU A 54 -8.06 10.39 8.73
CA LEU A 54 -8.47 11.46 9.64
C LEU A 54 -9.41 12.38 8.86
N GLY A 55 -10.67 12.44 9.26
CA GLY A 55 -11.69 13.30 8.69
C GLY A 55 -12.18 14.34 9.70
N GLY A 56 -12.78 15.42 9.22
CA GLY A 56 -13.35 16.50 10.01
C GLY A 56 -13.25 17.85 9.31
N ASN A 57 -13.91 18.88 9.86
CA ASN A 57 -13.74 20.23 9.36
C ASN A 57 -12.30 20.69 9.58
N ILE A 58 -11.76 21.44 8.66
CA ILE A 58 -10.33 21.86 8.69
C ILE A 58 -9.97 22.61 9.98
N ILE A 59 -10.89 23.40 10.51
CA ILE A 59 -10.68 24.19 11.74
C ILE A 59 -10.65 23.33 13.01
N ASP A 60 -11.20 22.11 12.97
CA ASP A 60 -11.33 21.21 14.13
C ASP A 60 -10.27 20.11 14.14
N LEU A 61 -9.47 19.97 13.07
CA LEU A 61 -8.49 18.92 12.95
C LEU A 61 -7.27 19.17 13.86
N ASP A 62 -6.93 18.18 14.67
CA ASP A 62 -5.72 18.18 15.49
C ASP A 62 -4.48 18.05 14.59
N PRO A 63 -3.56 19.06 14.58
CA PRO A 63 -2.37 19.02 13.73
C PRO A 63 -1.43 17.83 14.04
N LYS A 64 -1.37 17.37 15.29
CA LYS A 64 -0.53 16.20 15.66
C LYS A 64 -1.10 14.92 15.07
N LYS A 65 -2.43 14.75 15.11
CA LYS A 65 -3.10 13.59 14.49
C LYS A 65 -3.01 13.65 12.97
N ALA A 66 -3.08 14.84 12.37
CA ALA A 66 -2.89 15.05 10.94
C ALA A 66 -1.47 14.64 10.52
N TYR A 67 -0.45 15.11 11.23
CA TYR A 67 0.95 14.72 11.00
C TYR A 67 1.14 13.21 11.10
N GLU A 68 0.61 12.57 12.16
CA GLU A 68 0.66 11.10 12.30
C GLU A 68 0.00 10.37 11.13
N ALA A 69 -1.17 10.83 10.69
CA ALA A 69 -1.90 10.21 9.59
C ALA A 69 -1.12 10.28 8.26
N ILE A 70 -0.52 11.42 7.94
CA ILE A 70 0.32 11.61 6.76
C ILE A 70 1.58 10.74 6.85
N ASN A 71 2.23 10.70 8.01
CA ASN A 71 3.41 9.87 8.21
C ASN A 71 3.10 8.38 8.03
N ILE A 72 1.99 7.90 8.54
CA ILE A 72 1.58 6.51 8.31
C ILE A 72 1.24 6.28 6.84
N THR A 73 0.46 7.15 6.21
CA THR A 73 -0.10 6.87 4.89
C THR A 73 0.93 7.09 3.77
N CYS A 74 1.75 8.14 3.84
CA CYS A 74 2.67 8.55 2.78
C CYS A 74 4.14 8.30 3.13
N TYR A 75 4.64 8.92 4.19
CA TYR A 75 6.07 8.84 4.53
C TYR A 75 6.54 7.42 4.86
N GLY A 76 5.71 6.63 5.54
CA GLY A 76 5.98 5.21 5.76
C GLY A 76 6.09 4.42 4.45
N GLY A 77 5.31 4.79 3.44
CA GLY A 77 5.42 4.24 2.07
C GLY A 77 6.80 4.50 1.46
N PHE A 78 7.30 5.72 1.59
CA PHE A 78 8.65 6.08 1.16
C PHE A 78 9.72 5.24 1.88
N LEU A 79 9.67 5.12 3.20
CA LEU A 79 10.65 4.34 3.97
C LEU A 79 10.67 2.87 3.57
N VAL A 80 9.49 2.27 3.38
CA VAL A 80 9.36 0.87 2.95
C VAL A 80 9.85 0.69 1.52
N ALA A 81 9.45 1.56 0.60
CA ALA A 81 9.88 1.52 -0.80
C ALA A 81 11.40 1.65 -0.94
N GLN A 82 12.04 2.55 -0.19
CA GLN A 82 13.48 2.71 -0.19
C GLN A 82 14.21 1.43 0.25
N GLN A 83 13.74 0.76 1.30
CA GLN A 83 14.34 -0.48 1.77
C GLN A 83 14.11 -1.65 0.79
N ALA A 84 12.95 -1.70 0.14
CA ALA A 84 12.64 -2.68 -0.90
C ALA A 84 13.53 -2.45 -2.13
N ALA A 85 13.58 -1.23 -2.66
CA ALA A 85 14.37 -0.86 -3.83
C ALA A 85 15.87 -1.18 -3.65
N LYS A 86 16.46 -0.86 -2.49
CA LYS A 86 17.87 -1.21 -2.17
C LYS A 86 18.18 -2.71 -2.34
N ARG A 87 17.21 -3.59 -2.16
CA ARG A 87 17.36 -5.05 -2.30
C ARG A 87 17.06 -5.53 -3.71
N MET A 88 15.97 -5.02 -4.27
CA MET A 88 15.49 -5.43 -5.59
C MET A 88 16.44 -4.99 -6.71
N LEU A 89 17.02 -3.77 -6.61
CA LEU A 89 18.02 -3.29 -7.58
C LEU A 89 19.24 -4.18 -7.67
N LYS A 90 19.70 -4.75 -6.55
CA LYS A 90 20.83 -5.73 -6.56
C LYS A 90 20.48 -7.00 -7.33
N LYS A 91 19.21 -7.40 -7.33
CA LYS A 91 18.70 -8.58 -8.03
C LYS A 91 18.15 -8.26 -9.43
N LYS A 92 18.01 -6.97 -9.77
CA LYS A 92 17.37 -6.47 -11.00
C LYS A 92 16.00 -7.10 -11.23
N ARG A 93 15.22 -7.29 -10.16
CA ARG A 93 13.85 -7.85 -10.20
C ARG A 93 13.08 -7.56 -8.92
N GLY A 94 11.78 -7.44 -9.04
CA GLY A 94 10.83 -7.28 -7.92
C GLY A 94 9.70 -6.33 -8.24
N SER A 95 8.73 -6.27 -7.33
CA SER A 95 7.59 -5.37 -7.42
C SER A 95 7.34 -4.66 -6.11
N ILE A 96 7.03 -3.37 -6.18
CA ILE A 96 6.65 -2.54 -5.02
C ILE A 96 5.30 -1.92 -5.32
N PHE A 97 4.29 -2.30 -4.53
CA PHE A 97 2.90 -1.91 -4.74
C PHE A 97 2.37 -1.07 -3.59
N PHE A 98 1.57 -0.06 -3.93
CA PHE A 98 0.99 0.88 -2.98
C PHE A 98 -0.53 0.84 -3.05
N THR A 99 -1.17 0.63 -1.90
CA THR A 99 -2.63 0.67 -1.80
C THR A 99 -3.10 2.11 -1.71
N GLY A 100 -3.67 2.59 -2.79
CA GLY A 100 -4.36 3.87 -2.89
C GLY A 100 -5.79 3.81 -2.39
N ALA A 101 -6.56 4.80 -2.76
CA ALA A 101 -7.99 4.94 -2.51
C ALA A 101 -8.56 5.97 -3.50
N THR A 102 -9.88 6.17 -3.57
CA THR A 102 -10.50 7.31 -4.25
C THR A 102 -9.82 8.64 -3.87
N ALA A 103 -9.44 8.76 -2.59
CA ALA A 103 -8.69 9.92 -2.07
C ALA A 103 -7.27 10.09 -2.65
N SER A 104 -6.80 9.19 -3.51
CA SER A 104 -5.55 9.38 -4.28
C SER A 104 -5.73 10.27 -5.51
N VAL A 105 -6.96 10.44 -5.98
CA VAL A 105 -7.32 11.15 -7.23
C VAL A 105 -8.41 12.20 -7.04
N LYS A 106 -9.13 12.15 -5.92
CA LYS A 106 -10.27 13.04 -5.61
C LYS A 106 -10.19 13.54 -4.17
N GLY A 107 -10.25 14.85 -3.97
CA GLY A 107 -10.45 15.45 -2.65
C GLY A 107 -11.94 15.56 -2.32
N PHE A 108 -12.32 15.13 -1.13
CA PHE A 108 -13.69 15.28 -0.63
C PHE A 108 -13.77 16.28 0.53
N PRO A 109 -14.91 16.98 0.74
CA PRO A 109 -15.13 17.75 1.95
C PRO A 109 -14.82 16.92 3.20
N LYS A 110 -14.21 17.53 4.19
CA LYS A 110 -13.85 16.90 5.48
C LYS A 110 -12.85 15.73 5.38
N SER A 111 -12.16 15.58 4.24
CA SER A 111 -11.20 14.49 3.99
C SER A 111 -9.79 15.00 3.64
N SER A 112 -9.47 16.24 3.99
CA SER A 112 -8.22 16.91 3.57
C SER A 112 -6.95 16.13 3.95
N VAL A 113 -6.83 15.68 5.19
CA VAL A 113 -5.64 14.96 5.67
C VAL A 113 -5.49 13.59 5.00
N PHE A 114 -6.60 12.87 4.82
CA PHE A 114 -6.58 11.59 4.12
C PHE A 114 -6.18 11.75 2.65
N ALA A 115 -6.74 12.77 1.99
CA ALA A 115 -6.37 13.12 0.62
C ALA A 115 -4.88 13.48 0.51
N MET A 116 -4.34 14.36 1.38
CA MET A 116 -2.91 14.67 1.41
C MET A 116 -2.04 13.41 1.46
N GLY A 117 -2.37 12.47 2.35
CA GLY A 117 -1.62 11.22 2.48
C GLY A 117 -1.70 10.34 1.23
N LYS A 118 -2.88 10.20 0.64
CA LYS A 118 -3.11 9.33 -0.52
C LYS A 118 -2.62 9.94 -1.84
N PHE A 119 -2.79 11.23 -2.07
CA PHE A 119 -2.16 11.93 -3.21
C PHE A 119 -0.64 11.88 -3.12
N GLY A 120 -0.07 12.11 -1.91
CA GLY A 120 1.38 11.98 -1.70
C GLY A 120 1.89 10.58 -1.99
N LEU A 121 1.16 9.54 -1.57
CA LEU A 121 1.51 8.14 -1.87
C LEU A 121 1.43 7.84 -3.37
N ARG A 122 0.43 8.38 -4.07
CA ARG A 122 0.31 8.28 -5.53
C ARG A 122 1.48 8.97 -6.25
N GLY A 123 1.83 10.20 -5.81
CA GLY A 123 2.98 10.94 -6.34
C GLY A 123 4.29 10.18 -6.17
N LEU A 124 4.50 9.57 -4.99
CA LEU A 124 5.63 8.68 -4.74
C LEU A 124 5.65 7.51 -5.73
N ALA A 125 4.54 6.80 -5.88
CA ALA A 125 4.44 5.64 -6.78
C ALA A 125 4.72 6.04 -8.23
N GLN A 126 4.17 7.15 -8.70
CA GLN A 126 4.37 7.66 -10.05
C GLN A 126 5.83 8.01 -10.34
N SER A 127 6.51 8.67 -9.38
CA SER A 127 7.93 9.00 -9.50
C SER A 127 8.78 7.74 -9.53
N LEU A 128 8.53 6.80 -8.61
CA LEU A 128 9.27 5.53 -8.55
C LEU A 128 9.03 4.66 -9.78
N ALA A 129 7.86 4.69 -10.41
CA ALA A 129 7.60 3.97 -11.65
C ALA A 129 8.53 4.46 -12.77
N ARG A 130 8.68 5.78 -12.93
CA ARG A 130 9.60 6.36 -13.91
C ARG A 130 11.07 6.03 -13.63
N GLU A 131 11.45 6.00 -12.38
CA GLU A 131 12.83 5.73 -11.95
C GLU A 131 13.18 4.25 -12.04
N LEU A 132 12.29 3.35 -11.62
CA LEU A 132 12.61 1.94 -11.34
C LEU A 132 12.13 0.94 -12.41
N HIS A 133 11.11 1.27 -13.22
CA HIS A 133 10.72 0.40 -14.35
C HIS A 133 11.88 0.15 -15.31
N PRO A 134 12.67 1.17 -15.74
CA PRO A 134 13.85 0.93 -16.57
C PRO A 134 14.91 0.03 -15.92
N GLN A 135 14.88 -0.06 -14.60
CA GLN A 135 15.78 -0.89 -13.79
C GLN A 135 15.18 -2.26 -13.44
N ASN A 136 14.10 -2.63 -14.12
CA ASN A 136 13.43 -3.93 -13.97
C ASN A 136 12.76 -4.15 -12.60
N ILE A 137 12.28 -3.09 -11.96
CA ILE A 137 11.48 -3.13 -10.75
C ILE A 137 10.09 -2.58 -11.05
N HIS A 138 9.07 -3.44 -10.91
CA HIS A 138 7.69 -3.05 -11.20
C HIS A 138 7.08 -2.26 -10.05
N ILE A 139 6.61 -1.07 -10.31
CA ILE A 139 5.89 -0.22 -9.36
C ILE A 139 4.42 -0.21 -9.71
N GLY A 140 3.54 -0.45 -8.72
CA GLY A 140 2.09 -0.39 -8.91
C GLY A 140 1.40 0.46 -7.86
N HIS A 141 0.42 1.25 -8.28
CA HIS A 141 -0.49 1.99 -7.41
C HIS A 141 -1.92 1.55 -7.68
N PHE A 142 -2.65 1.15 -6.62
CA PHE A 142 -3.99 0.58 -6.72
C PHE A 142 -5.00 1.53 -6.10
N ILE A 143 -5.83 2.17 -6.90
CA ILE A 143 -6.92 3.02 -6.44
C ILE A 143 -8.08 2.12 -6.06
N ILE A 144 -8.30 1.93 -4.76
CA ILE A 144 -9.46 1.19 -4.26
C ILE A 144 -10.61 2.18 -4.12
N ASP A 145 -11.50 2.16 -5.10
CA ASP A 145 -12.63 3.08 -5.16
C ASP A 145 -13.92 2.37 -4.75
N GLY A 146 -14.13 2.31 -3.44
CA GLY A 146 -15.28 1.69 -2.82
C GLY A 146 -14.99 1.08 -1.46
N GLY A 147 -16.02 0.66 -0.76
CA GLY A 147 -15.93 -0.09 0.48
C GLY A 147 -15.36 -1.49 0.24
N ILE A 148 -14.52 -1.98 1.16
CA ILE A 148 -13.99 -3.34 1.12
C ILE A 148 -14.77 -4.19 2.13
N GLY A 149 -15.28 -5.34 1.71
CA GLY A 149 -15.99 -6.26 2.60
C GLY A 149 -16.32 -7.58 1.92
N ARG A 150 -16.54 -8.61 2.75
CA ARG A 150 -17.07 -9.92 2.30
C ARG A 150 -18.59 -9.95 2.33
N GLU A 151 -19.16 -9.07 3.13
CA GLU A 151 -20.60 -8.86 3.19
C GLU A 151 -21.11 -8.26 1.88
N ASN A 152 -22.33 -8.59 1.51
CA ASN A 152 -22.92 -8.14 0.24
C ASN A 152 -22.20 -8.63 -1.04
N TYR A 153 -21.38 -9.68 -0.95
CA TYR A 153 -20.87 -10.35 -2.14
C TYR A 153 -22.05 -10.87 -2.98
N GLY A 154 -22.07 -10.52 -4.26
CA GLY A 154 -23.22 -10.77 -5.13
C GLY A 154 -24.17 -9.58 -5.31
N SER A 155 -24.26 -8.66 -4.34
CA SER A 155 -24.92 -7.35 -4.55
C SER A 155 -23.96 -6.30 -5.12
N TYR A 156 -22.66 -6.61 -5.13
CA TYR A 156 -21.56 -5.74 -5.60
C TYR A 156 -21.51 -4.35 -4.93
N LYS A 157 -22.05 -4.22 -3.70
CA LYS A 157 -21.97 -2.98 -2.92
C LYS A 157 -20.58 -2.75 -2.29
N THR A 158 -19.77 -3.83 -2.15
CA THR A 158 -18.41 -3.78 -1.64
C THR A 158 -17.48 -4.57 -2.54
N ILE A 159 -16.21 -4.18 -2.58
CA ILE A 159 -15.16 -4.92 -3.29
C ILE A 159 -14.71 -6.08 -2.41
N HIS A 160 -14.76 -7.29 -2.94
CA HIS A 160 -14.31 -8.46 -2.19
C HIS A 160 -12.78 -8.45 -2.02
N PRO A 161 -12.23 -8.67 -0.81
CA PRO A 161 -10.78 -8.60 -0.58
C PRO A 161 -9.98 -9.58 -1.44
N ASP A 162 -10.51 -10.78 -1.72
CA ASP A 162 -9.81 -11.77 -2.55
C ASP A 162 -9.76 -11.34 -4.03
N SER A 163 -10.76 -10.59 -4.51
CA SER A 163 -10.73 -9.99 -5.85
C SER A 163 -9.63 -8.93 -5.96
N ILE A 164 -9.46 -8.12 -4.90
CA ILE A 164 -8.35 -7.16 -4.82
C ILE A 164 -7.01 -7.92 -4.85
N ALA A 165 -6.86 -8.95 -4.01
CA ALA A 165 -5.63 -9.72 -3.93
C ALA A 165 -5.26 -10.39 -5.26
N LYS A 166 -6.26 -10.88 -6.02
CA LYS A 166 -6.06 -11.45 -7.35
C LYS A 166 -5.48 -10.43 -8.32
N ILE A 167 -6.02 -9.21 -8.36
CA ILE A 167 -5.49 -8.12 -9.23
C ILE A 167 -4.05 -7.78 -8.85
N TYR A 168 -3.70 -7.76 -7.55
CA TYR A 168 -2.30 -7.54 -7.12
C TYR A 168 -1.36 -8.62 -7.64
N LEU A 169 -1.79 -9.88 -7.63
CA LEU A 169 -0.99 -10.98 -8.19
C LEU A 169 -0.87 -10.88 -9.71
N GLU A 170 -1.96 -10.59 -10.42
CA GLU A 170 -1.95 -10.38 -11.87
C GLU A 170 -0.99 -9.24 -12.25
N PHE A 171 -1.00 -8.14 -11.51
CA PHE A 171 -0.05 -7.04 -11.69
C PHE A 171 1.41 -7.47 -11.48
N HIS A 172 1.67 -8.30 -10.46
CA HIS A 172 3.01 -8.79 -10.19
C HIS A 172 3.56 -9.65 -11.34
N TYR A 173 2.70 -10.39 -12.01
CA TYR A 173 3.05 -11.28 -13.12
C TYR A 173 2.85 -10.66 -14.50
N GLN A 174 2.51 -9.36 -14.58
CA GLN A 174 2.39 -8.67 -15.86
C GLN A 174 3.66 -8.78 -16.70
N ASP A 175 3.50 -9.02 -18.00
CA ASP A 175 4.64 -8.97 -18.92
C ASP A 175 5.24 -7.57 -18.97
N LYS A 176 6.57 -7.49 -19.04
CA LYS A 176 7.31 -6.24 -19.01
C LYS A 176 7.02 -5.31 -20.17
N SER A 177 6.62 -5.87 -21.31
CA SER A 177 6.23 -5.09 -22.50
C SER A 177 4.95 -4.28 -22.29
N ALA A 178 4.16 -4.60 -21.23
CA ALA A 178 2.87 -4.00 -20.95
C ALA A 178 2.67 -3.68 -19.45
N TRP A 179 3.71 -3.27 -18.74
CA TRP A 179 3.61 -2.90 -17.33
C TRP A 179 2.74 -1.67 -17.12
N SER A 180 1.69 -1.85 -16.34
CA SER A 180 0.89 -0.75 -15.81
C SER A 180 1.49 -0.26 -14.48
N TRP A 181 1.50 1.04 -14.25
CA TRP A 181 1.93 1.60 -12.97
C TRP A 181 0.74 1.96 -12.06
N GLU A 182 -0.48 2.05 -12.60
CA GLU A 182 -1.69 2.41 -11.83
C GLU A 182 -2.90 1.66 -12.38
N THR A 183 -3.78 1.25 -11.48
CA THR A 183 -5.10 0.72 -11.82
C THR A 183 -6.13 1.15 -10.78
N GLU A 184 -7.39 1.28 -11.22
CA GLU A 184 -8.52 1.57 -10.36
C GLU A 184 -9.42 0.34 -10.24
N LEU A 185 -9.80 0.03 -9.00
CA LEU A 185 -10.73 -1.06 -8.68
C LEU A 185 -11.96 -0.46 -8.03
N ARG A 186 -13.11 -0.72 -8.64
CA ARG A 186 -14.42 -0.33 -8.10
C ARG A 186 -15.45 -1.42 -8.32
N THR A 187 -16.58 -1.30 -7.66
CA THR A 187 -17.70 -2.20 -7.91
C THR A 187 -18.43 -1.79 -9.18
N SER A 188 -19.08 -2.75 -9.83
CA SER A 188 -19.89 -2.50 -11.05
C SER A 188 -21.09 -1.58 -10.83
N VAL A 189 -21.50 -1.39 -9.57
CA VAL A 189 -22.65 -0.56 -9.17
C VAL A 189 -22.23 0.82 -8.65
N GLU A 190 -20.93 1.10 -8.59
CA GLU A 190 -20.41 2.43 -8.18
C GLU A 190 -20.74 3.48 -9.24
N LYS A 191 -21.23 4.65 -8.79
CA LYS A 191 -21.52 5.77 -9.67
C LYS A 191 -20.28 6.64 -9.83
N PHE A 192 -20.04 7.06 -11.08
CA PHE A 192 -18.94 7.97 -11.42
C PHE A 192 -19.23 9.41 -11.00
#